data_78e63a8c5ad90c9da68744efd103174f
#
_entry.id   78e63a8c5ad90c9da68744efd103174f
#
_cell.length_a   1.000
_cell.length_b   1.000
_cell.length_c   1.000
_cell.angle_alpha   90.00
_cell.angle_beta   90.00
_cell.angle_gamma   90.00
#
_symmetry.space_group_name_H-M   'P 1'
#
loop_
_entity.id
_entity.type
_entity.pdbx_description
1 polymer ?
#
loop_
_entity_poly.entity_id
_entity_poly.type
_entity_poly.pdbx_seq_one_letter_code
_entity_poly.pdbx_strand_id
1 'polypeptide(L)'
;MTLLPDPLQPVLLATVRLAGPYQAQPAETELYAAISRRHTNRLPFSDRRVPPAVRAELAEAAKVEGAILHMLDHDEAVRVLRLVRDAEREQLADPAYRAELARWAGGARDRDGIPDTALGPRAVDAGAPVRDFTAGRPGPRGYAWFEKDPQLAVLSVPAGDRASWLRAGQALQRVLLTATARGIAASPLTQPLETADAWLVRDPRSGHEQPQMILRIGYGLPVPPTPRRPVSQVLN
;
A
#
# COMPACT_ATOMS: atom_id res chain seq x y z
N MET A 1 -13.62 19.24 4.69
CA MET A 1 -12.26 19.32 4.10
C MET A 1 -12.37 19.87 2.69
N THR A 2 -11.48 20.77 2.29
CA THR A 2 -11.39 21.33 0.93
C THR A 2 -10.02 20.98 0.35
N LEU A 3 -10.00 20.31 -0.81
CA LEU A 3 -8.77 19.97 -1.52
C LEU A 3 -8.33 21.17 -2.39
N LEU A 4 -7.01 21.42 -2.47
CA LEU A 4 -6.40 22.47 -3.27
C LEU A 4 -7.13 23.82 -3.14
N PRO A 5 -7.28 24.35 -1.90
CA PRO A 5 -8.20 25.47 -1.60
C PRO A 5 -7.78 26.79 -2.24
N ASP A 6 -6.52 26.94 -2.61
CA ASP A 6 -5.96 28.17 -3.17
C ASP A 6 -5.05 27.85 -4.38
N PRO A 7 -5.45 28.23 -5.61
CA PRO A 7 -4.62 28.00 -6.79
C PRO A 7 -3.30 28.80 -6.80
N LEU A 8 -3.21 29.89 -6.01
CA LEU A 8 -2.00 30.70 -5.88
C LEU A 8 -1.00 30.11 -4.86
N GLN A 9 -1.44 29.13 -4.06
CA GLN A 9 -0.62 28.41 -3.09
C GLN A 9 -0.53 26.92 -3.43
N PRO A 10 0.23 26.53 -4.46
CA PRO A 10 0.25 25.15 -4.94
C PRO A 10 0.78 24.14 -3.93
N VAL A 11 1.48 24.56 -2.87
CA VAL A 11 1.93 23.68 -1.79
C VAL A 11 0.85 23.40 -0.73
N LEU A 12 -0.23 24.18 -0.71
CA LEU A 12 -1.37 23.96 0.17
C LEU A 12 -2.30 22.91 -0.45
N LEU A 13 -2.14 21.67 0.01
CA LEU A 13 -2.84 20.51 -0.57
C LEU A 13 -4.29 20.39 -0.10
N ALA A 14 -4.55 20.70 1.16
CA ALA A 14 -5.90 20.64 1.71
C ALA A 14 -6.04 21.53 2.94
N THR A 15 -7.28 21.96 3.21
CA THR A 15 -7.66 22.55 4.50
C THR A 15 -8.68 21.68 5.20
N VAL A 16 -8.47 21.45 6.49
CA VAL A 16 -9.40 20.73 7.35
C VAL A 16 -9.90 21.69 8.41
N ARG A 17 -11.21 21.87 8.50
CA ARG A 17 -11.85 22.66 9.57
C ARG A 17 -12.52 21.70 10.54
N LEU A 18 -12.27 21.89 11.83
CA LEU A 18 -13.02 21.20 12.86
C LEU A 18 -14.45 21.76 12.85
N ALA A 19 -15.42 20.88 12.70
CA ALA A 19 -16.83 21.21 12.88
C ALA A 19 -17.24 21.01 14.35
N GLY A 20 -18.48 21.35 14.68
CA GLY A 20 -19.02 21.08 16.01
C GLY A 20 -19.16 19.58 16.33
N PRO A 21 -19.81 19.24 17.43
CA PRO A 21 -20.05 17.85 17.83
C PRO A 21 -20.71 17.04 16.69
N TYR A 22 -20.20 15.84 16.45
CA TYR A 22 -20.67 14.94 15.42
C TYR A 22 -20.88 13.54 16.00
N GLN A 23 -22.03 12.94 15.71
CA GLN A 23 -22.30 11.57 16.07
C GLN A 23 -21.79 10.64 14.94
N ALA A 24 -20.68 9.97 15.20
CA ALA A 24 -20.08 9.06 14.23
C ALA A 24 -21.01 7.89 13.89
N GLN A 25 -21.07 7.55 12.62
CA GLN A 25 -21.78 6.35 12.17
C GLN A 25 -21.01 5.09 12.60
N PRO A 26 -21.68 3.93 12.77
CA PRO A 26 -21.02 2.68 13.16
C PRO A 26 -19.82 2.32 12.26
N ALA A 27 -19.95 2.50 10.95
CA ALA A 27 -18.86 2.24 10.00
C ALA A 27 -17.65 3.16 10.22
N GLU A 28 -17.86 4.43 10.57
CA GLU A 28 -16.77 5.37 10.85
C GLU A 28 -16.06 5.00 12.15
N THR A 29 -16.82 4.57 13.17
CA THR A 29 -16.27 4.09 14.45
C THR A 29 -15.39 2.84 14.21
N GLU A 30 -15.84 1.92 13.35
CA GLU A 30 -15.08 0.73 12.99
C GLU A 30 -13.75 1.08 12.29
N LEU A 31 -13.79 2.00 11.31
CA LEU A 31 -12.59 2.49 10.62
C LEU A 31 -11.64 3.21 11.59
N TYR A 32 -12.17 4.03 12.50
CA TYR A 32 -11.36 4.71 13.53
C TYR A 32 -10.63 3.69 14.41
N ALA A 33 -11.31 2.65 14.88
CA ALA A 33 -10.72 1.58 15.67
C ALA A 33 -9.64 0.77 14.88
N ALA A 34 -9.70 0.78 13.55
CA ALA A 34 -8.71 0.13 12.71
C ALA A 34 -7.40 0.93 12.56
N ILE A 35 -7.39 2.24 12.83
CA ILE A 35 -6.22 3.11 12.62
C ILE A 35 -4.99 2.60 13.37
N SER A 36 -5.13 2.29 14.65
CA SER A 36 -4.02 1.82 15.50
C SER A 36 -3.59 0.38 15.18
N ARG A 37 -4.47 -0.42 14.58
CA ARG A 37 -4.22 -1.83 14.23
C ARG A 37 -3.65 -2.02 12.82
N ARG A 38 -3.81 -1.04 11.96
CA ARG A 38 -3.37 -1.12 10.56
C ARG A 38 -1.85 -1.10 10.44
N HIS A 39 -1.27 -2.17 9.96
CA HIS A 39 0.16 -2.30 9.66
C HIS A 39 0.35 -2.93 8.28
N THR A 40 1.46 -2.59 7.60
CA THR A 40 1.90 -3.30 6.40
C THR A 40 2.42 -4.68 6.81
N ASN A 41 1.91 -5.71 6.17
CA ASN A 41 2.27 -7.10 6.48
C ASN A 41 3.08 -7.70 5.33
N ARG A 42 4.36 -7.98 5.57
CA ARG A 42 5.31 -8.55 4.61
C ARG A 42 5.61 -10.04 4.87
N LEU A 43 4.83 -10.69 5.75
CA LEU A 43 4.89 -12.13 5.96
C LEU A 43 4.17 -12.87 4.80
N PRO A 44 4.42 -14.17 4.60
CA PRO A 44 3.57 -14.99 3.75
C PRO A 44 2.11 -14.93 4.17
N PHE A 45 1.20 -14.92 3.19
CA PHE A 45 -0.23 -15.06 3.43
C PHE A 45 -0.64 -16.50 3.20
N SER A 46 -1.78 -16.89 3.77
CA SER A 46 -2.37 -18.20 3.51
C SER A 46 -3.02 -18.24 2.11
N ASP A 47 -3.20 -19.45 1.58
CA ASP A 47 -3.89 -19.67 0.30
C ASP A 47 -5.41 -19.39 0.37
N ARG A 48 -5.93 -19.04 1.56
CA ARG A 48 -7.34 -18.69 1.75
C ARG A 48 -7.71 -17.47 0.91
N ARG A 49 -8.72 -17.59 0.07
CA ARG A 49 -9.22 -16.46 -0.72
C ARG A 49 -9.99 -15.46 0.13
N VAL A 50 -9.79 -14.18 -0.16
CA VAL A 50 -10.63 -13.11 0.39
C VAL A 50 -12.05 -13.27 -0.17
N PRO A 51 -13.09 -13.35 0.68
CA PRO A 51 -14.46 -13.58 0.22
C PRO A 51 -14.94 -12.50 -0.76
N PRO A 52 -15.79 -12.86 -1.74
CA PRO A 52 -16.32 -11.88 -2.71
C PRO A 52 -16.99 -10.68 -2.05
N ALA A 53 -17.73 -10.88 -0.96
CA ALA A 53 -18.38 -9.79 -0.22
C ALA A 53 -17.35 -8.80 0.35
N VAL A 54 -16.24 -9.29 0.93
CA VAL A 54 -15.17 -8.43 1.44
C VAL A 54 -14.46 -7.69 0.31
N ARG A 55 -14.21 -8.37 -0.83
CA ARG A 55 -13.64 -7.71 -2.02
C ARG A 55 -14.53 -6.59 -2.52
N ALA A 56 -15.85 -6.79 -2.54
CA ALA A 56 -16.83 -5.76 -2.89
C ALA A 56 -16.82 -4.58 -1.90
N GLU A 57 -16.72 -4.84 -0.58
CA GLU A 57 -16.56 -3.79 0.43
C GLU A 57 -15.29 -2.95 0.21
N LEU A 58 -14.17 -3.59 -0.13
CA LEU A 58 -12.92 -2.88 -0.42
C LEU A 58 -13.05 -2.00 -1.68
N ALA A 59 -13.72 -2.51 -2.72
CA ALA A 59 -13.97 -1.74 -3.93
C ALA A 59 -14.89 -0.53 -3.67
N GLU A 60 -15.94 -0.71 -2.87
CA GLU A 60 -16.83 0.39 -2.48
C GLU A 60 -16.10 1.42 -1.60
N ALA A 61 -15.20 0.97 -0.71
CA ALA A 61 -14.34 1.86 0.08
C ALA A 61 -13.48 2.79 -0.80
N ALA A 62 -12.94 2.28 -1.91
CA ALA A 62 -12.20 3.09 -2.87
C ALA A 62 -13.13 4.08 -3.61
N LYS A 63 -14.30 3.59 -4.04
CA LYS A 63 -15.27 4.36 -4.82
C LYS A 63 -15.83 5.55 -4.05
N VAL A 64 -16.06 5.43 -2.75
CA VAL A 64 -16.52 6.53 -1.87
C VAL A 64 -15.56 7.72 -1.93
N GLU A 65 -14.27 7.49 -2.14
CA GLU A 65 -13.23 8.54 -2.26
C GLU A 65 -12.93 8.93 -3.72
N GLY A 66 -13.69 8.40 -4.69
CA GLY A 66 -13.53 8.71 -6.11
C GLY A 66 -12.39 7.97 -6.81
N ALA A 67 -11.99 6.81 -6.28
CA ALA A 67 -11.02 5.90 -6.87
C ALA A 67 -11.66 4.56 -7.24
N ILE A 68 -10.93 3.74 -7.97
CA ILE A 68 -11.36 2.42 -8.42
C ILE A 68 -10.36 1.41 -7.87
N LEU A 69 -10.87 0.35 -7.24
CA LEU A 69 -10.06 -0.79 -6.82
C LEU A 69 -10.42 -2.00 -7.69
N HIS A 70 -9.52 -2.36 -8.59
CA HIS A 70 -9.64 -3.53 -9.44
C HIS A 70 -8.94 -4.73 -8.80
N MET A 71 -9.69 -5.81 -8.57
CA MET A 71 -9.14 -7.09 -8.10
C MET A 71 -8.64 -7.87 -9.30
N LEU A 72 -7.34 -8.14 -9.36
CA LEU A 72 -6.73 -8.83 -10.49
C LEU A 72 -7.16 -10.30 -10.54
N ASP A 73 -7.40 -10.80 -11.75
CA ASP A 73 -7.47 -12.23 -12.00
C ASP A 73 -6.08 -12.88 -11.99
N HIS A 74 -5.99 -14.19 -12.19
CA HIS A 74 -4.74 -14.93 -12.14
C HIS A 74 -3.72 -14.42 -13.17
N ASP A 75 -4.14 -14.26 -14.42
CA ASP A 75 -3.25 -13.87 -15.52
C ASP A 75 -2.78 -12.41 -15.37
N GLU A 76 -3.66 -11.53 -14.93
CA GLU A 76 -3.35 -10.15 -14.58
C GLU A 76 -2.33 -10.09 -13.44
N ALA A 77 -2.54 -10.87 -12.38
CA ALA A 77 -1.63 -10.92 -11.23
C ALA A 77 -0.24 -11.44 -11.65
N VAL A 78 -0.16 -12.49 -12.45
CA VAL A 78 1.11 -13.01 -12.99
C VAL A 78 1.83 -11.95 -13.82
N ARG A 79 1.10 -11.21 -14.68
CA ARG A 79 1.67 -10.11 -15.47
C ARG A 79 2.20 -9.00 -14.58
N VAL A 80 1.42 -8.54 -13.61
CA VAL A 80 1.82 -7.46 -12.69
C VAL A 80 3.02 -7.87 -11.83
N LEU A 81 3.09 -9.11 -11.35
CA LEU A 81 4.26 -9.61 -10.60
C LEU A 81 5.53 -9.67 -11.45
N ARG A 82 5.43 -9.87 -12.76
CA ARG A 82 6.61 -9.74 -13.65
C ARG A 82 7.09 -8.30 -13.69
N LEU A 83 6.17 -7.34 -13.88
CA LEU A 83 6.51 -5.91 -13.86
C LEU A 83 7.13 -5.49 -12.53
N VAL A 84 6.61 -6.00 -11.40
CA VAL A 84 7.20 -5.74 -10.07
C VAL A 84 8.66 -6.22 -10.01
N ARG A 85 8.94 -7.43 -10.47
CA ARG A 85 10.31 -7.99 -10.47
C ARG A 85 11.25 -7.24 -11.42
N ASP A 86 10.76 -6.83 -12.58
CA ASP A 86 11.55 -6.10 -13.57
C ASP A 86 11.91 -4.71 -13.05
N ALA A 87 10.91 -3.98 -12.52
CA ALA A 87 11.11 -2.68 -11.88
C ALA A 87 12.02 -2.76 -10.64
N GLU A 88 11.88 -3.79 -9.80
CA GLU A 88 12.78 -3.98 -8.65
C GLU A 88 14.22 -4.19 -9.09
N ARG A 89 14.44 -4.95 -10.16
CA ARG A 89 15.77 -5.19 -10.72
C ARG A 89 16.39 -3.92 -11.27
N GLU A 90 15.60 -3.09 -11.98
CA GLU A 90 16.01 -1.77 -12.47
C GLU A 90 16.38 -0.82 -11.32
N GLN A 91 15.50 -0.69 -10.33
CA GLN A 91 15.74 0.14 -9.15
C GLN A 91 16.97 -0.30 -8.36
N LEU A 92 17.19 -1.61 -8.20
CA LEU A 92 18.35 -2.14 -7.50
C LEU A 92 19.67 -1.98 -8.30
N ALA A 93 19.63 -1.72 -9.59
CA ALA A 93 20.81 -1.35 -10.36
C ALA A 93 21.29 0.07 -10.03
N ASP A 94 20.40 0.97 -9.58
CA ASP A 94 20.76 2.35 -9.21
C ASP A 94 21.44 2.40 -7.82
N PRO A 95 22.71 2.88 -7.74
CA PRO A 95 23.42 3.06 -6.47
C PRO A 95 22.74 4.06 -5.52
N ALA A 96 22.13 5.12 -6.03
CA ALA A 96 21.46 6.13 -5.24
C ALA A 96 20.22 5.55 -4.56
N TYR A 97 19.43 4.77 -5.27
CA TYR A 97 18.30 4.03 -4.74
C TYR A 97 18.70 3.04 -3.63
N ARG A 98 19.79 2.26 -3.85
CA ARG A 98 20.31 1.35 -2.80
C ARG A 98 20.76 2.11 -1.55
N ALA A 99 21.40 3.26 -1.72
CA ALA A 99 21.82 4.10 -0.60
C ALA A 99 20.61 4.64 0.19
N GLU A 100 19.54 5.02 -0.50
CA GLU A 100 18.30 5.44 0.13
C GLU A 100 17.63 4.30 0.90
N LEU A 101 17.50 3.11 0.31
CA LEU A 101 17.00 1.93 1.02
C LEU A 101 17.82 1.63 2.28
N ALA A 102 19.16 1.72 2.20
CA ALA A 102 20.03 1.51 3.35
C ALA A 102 19.77 2.52 4.49
N ARG A 103 19.38 3.73 4.14
CA ARG A 103 19.07 4.80 5.11
C ARG A 103 17.72 4.58 5.80
N TRP A 104 16.74 3.99 5.10
CA TRP A 104 15.35 3.88 5.59
C TRP A 104 14.97 2.48 6.07
N ALA A 105 15.74 1.44 5.77
CA ALA A 105 15.39 0.06 6.10
C ALA A 105 16.52 -0.67 6.83
N GLY A 106 16.14 -1.53 7.77
CA GLY A 106 17.05 -2.37 8.56
C GLY A 106 17.48 -1.76 9.89
N GLY A 107 18.04 -2.61 10.74
CA GLY A 107 18.47 -2.24 12.10
C GLY A 107 17.34 -2.08 13.11
N ALA A 108 17.72 -1.70 14.33
CA ALA A 108 16.78 -1.34 15.39
C ALA A 108 16.35 0.12 15.20
N ARG A 109 15.16 0.33 14.68
CA ARG A 109 14.59 1.66 14.45
C ARG A 109 13.49 1.91 15.47
N ASP A 110 13.57 3.05 16.14
CA ASP A 110 12.66 3.47 17.21
C ASP A 110 11.73 4.63 16.82
N ARG A 111 12.07 5.36 15.76
CA ARG A 111 11.32 6.57 15.33
C ARG A 111 10.78 6.47 13.91
N ASP A 112 11.64 6.10 12.97
CA ASP A 112 11.38 6.17 11.54
C ASP A 112 11.84 4.92 10.80
N GLY A 113 11.33 4.74 9.58
CA GLY A 113 11.78 3.72 8.66
C GLY A 113 11.19 2.34 8.96
N ILE A 114 11.81 1.32 8.39
CA ILE A 114 11.36 -0.07 8.47
C ILE A 114 12.39 -0.86 9.28
N PRO A 115 12.10 -1.22 10.55
CA PRO A 115 13.01 -2.04 11.36
C PRO A 115 13.12 -3.47 10.80
N ASP A 116 14.18 -4.18 11.16
CA ASP A 116 14.39 -5.57 10.73
C ASP A 116 13.20 -6.48 11.03
N THR A 117 12.51 -6.25 12.15
CA THR A 117 11.33 -7.00 12.57
C THR A 117 10.12 -6.81 11.64
N ALA A 118 10.08 -5.74 10.84
CA ALA A 118 8.99 -5.42 9.92
C ALA A 118 9.32 -5.67 8.44
N LEU A 119 10.55 -6.12 8.14
CA LEU A 119 10.97 -6.42 6.76
C LEU A 119 10.36 -7.71 6.21
N GLY A 120 9.91 -8.61 7.07
CA GLY A 120 9.46 -9.95 6.70
C GLY A 120 10.60 -10.89 6.30
N PRO A 121 10.34 -12.18 6.06
CA PRO A 121 11.33 -13.15 5.64
C PRO A 121 11.77 -12.91 4.19
N ARG A 122 12.89 -13.55 3.80
CA ARG A 122 13.24 -13.71 2.39
C ARG A 122 12.42 -14.83 1.77
N ALA A 123 12.13 -14.73 0.49
CA ALA A 123 11.57 -15.85 -0.23
C ALA A 123 12.61 -16.95 -0.40
N VAL A 124 12.16 -18.20 -0.30
CA VAL A 124 12.98 -19.38 -0.66
C VAL A 124 13.19 -19.43 -2.18
N ASP A 125 12.21 -18.99 -2.94
CA ASP A 125 12.27 -18.85 -4.39
C ASP A 125 12.28 -17.38 -4.83
N ALA A 126 12.56 -17.14 -6.12
CA ALA A 126 12.59 -15.80 -6.70
C ALA A 126 11.19 -15.14 -6.88
N GLY A 127 10.14 -15.74 -6.30
CA GLY A 127 8.75 -15.39 -6.59
C GLY A 127 8.02 -14.59 -5.52
N ALA A 128 8.71 -14.08 -4.48
CA ALA A 128 8.03 -13.36 -3.39
C ALA A 128 7.21 -12.17 -3.90
N PRO A 129 5.91 -12.10 -3.59
CA PRO A 129 5.06 -10.97 -3.92
C PRO A 129 5.22 -9.85 -2.88
N VAL A 130 6.47 -9.50 -2.54
CA VAL A 130 6.84 -8.46 -1.56
C VAL A 130 8.13 -7.77 -2.01
N ARG A 131 8.26 -6.47 -1.70
CA ARG A 131 9.46 -5.69 -1.98
C ARG A 131 10.61 -6.07 -1.03
N ASP A 132 11.81 -6.31 -1.56
CA ASP A 132 13.01 -6.48 -0.75
C ASP A 132 13.69 -5.15 -0.42
N PHE A 133 13.33 -4.57 0.71
CA PHE A 133 13.93 -3.31 1.21
C PHE A 133 15.39 -3.45 1.63
N THR A 134 15.98 -4.63 1.60
CA THR A 134 17.41 -4.82 1.96
C THR A 134 18.33 -4.79 0.75
N ALA A 135 17.80 -4.78 -0.47
CA ALA A 135 18.59 -4.91 -1.69
C ALA A 135 19.55 -6.13 -1.64
N GLY A 136 19.07 -7.26 -1.13
CA GLY A 136 19.85 -8.48 -0.97
C GLY A 136 20.90 -8.46 0.16
N ARG A 137 21.04 -7.36 0.93
CA ARG A 137 22.01 -7.27 2.03
C ARG A 137 21.75 -8.36 3.07
N PRO A 138 22.81 -9.01 3.61
CA PRO A 138 22.67 -9.95 4.72
C PRO A 138 22.00 -9.30 5.94
N GLY A 139 21.29 -10.09 6.73
CA GLY A 139 20.62 -9.63 7.95
C GLY A 139 19.91 -10.77 8.66
N PRO A 140 19.35 -10.56 9.85
CA PRO A 140 18.77 -11.59 10.71
C PRO A 140 17.43 -12.15 10.22
N ARG A 141 17.09 -11.95 8.95
CA ARG A 141 15.83 -12.38 8.34
C ARG A 141 15.90 -13.87 7.98
N GLY A 142 14.91 -14.63 8.44
CA GLY A 142 14.72 -16.02 8.00
C GLY A 142 14.23 -16.12 6.54
N TYR A 143 14.04 -17.36 6.08
CA TYR A 143 13.46 -17.68 4.78
C TYR A 143 12.07 -18.27 4.95
N ALA A 144 11.16 -17.99 4.02
CA ALA A 144 9.83 -18.59 3.98
C ALA A 144 9.35 -18.81 2.54
N TRP A 145 8.46 -19.78 2.39
CA TRP A 145 7.66 -19.93 1.19
C TRP A 145 6.50 -18.94 1.23
N PHE A 146 6.30 -18.22 0.14
CA PHE A 146 5.14 -17.36 -0.03
C PHE A 146 4.02 -18.11 -0.74
N GLU A 147 2.82 -17.59 -0.66
CA GLU A 147 1.66 -18.12 -1.39
C GLU A 147 1.93 -18.17 -2.90
N LYS A 148 1.55 -19.27 -3.53
CA LYS A 148 1.78 -19.52 -4.98
C LYS A 148 0.91 -18.63 -5.87
N ASP A 149 -0.27 -18.24 -5.37
CA ASP A 149 -1.26 -17.46 -6.10
C ASP A 149 -1.70 -16.25 -5.27
N PRO A 150 -0.84 -15.21 -5.18
CA PRO A 150 -1.12 -14.02 -4.38
C PRO A 150 -2.31 -13.24 -4.95
N GLN A 151 -3.19 -12.78 -4.06
CA GLN A 151 -4.32 -11.95 -4.43
C GLN A 151 -3.87 -10.50 -4.51
N LEU A 152 -3.94 -9.92 -5.70
CA LEU A 152 -3.54 -8.56 -5.97
C LEU A 152 -4.74 -7.68 -6.32
N ALA A 153 -4.63 -6.41 -5.97
CA ALA A 153 -5.56 -5.36 -6.39
C ALA A 153 -4.78 -4.13 -6.86
N VAL A 154 -5.32 -3.43 -7.84
CA VAL A 154 -4.79 -2.15 -8.33
C VAL A 154 -5.79 -1.05 -7.96
N LEU A 155 -5.31 -0.04 -7.24
CA LEU A 155 -6.04 1.19 -6.98
C LEU A 155 -5.68 2.20 -8.06
N SER A 156 -6.69 2.69 -8.76
CA SER A 156 -6.56 3.66 -9.84
C SER A 156 -7.46 4.87 -9.63
N VAL A 157 -7.11 5.97 -10.30
CA VAL A 157 -7.92 7.20 -10.36
C VAL A 157 -8.20 7.58 -11.80
N PRO A 158 -9.31 8.31 -12.08
CA PRO A 158 -9.70 8.66 -13.44
C PRO A 158 -8.74 9.61 -14.16
N ALA A 159 -7.98 10.42 -13.41
CA ALA A 159 -7.09 11.43 -13.97
C ALA A 159 -5.74 11.46 -13.24
N GLY A 160 -4.71 12.00 -13.91
CA GLY A 160 -3.36 12.16 -13.37
C GLY A 160 -3.11 13.56 -12.79
N ASP A 161 -4.12 14.20 -12.19
CA ASP A 161 -3.99 15.51 -11.58
C ASP A 161 -3.80 15.45 -10.05
N ARG A 162 -3.43 16.57 -9.46
CA ARG A 162 -3.14 16.67 -8.02
C ARG A 162 -4.35 16.34 -7.13
N ALA A 163 -5.56 16.71 -7.56
CA ALA A 163 -6.78 16.39 -6.81
C ALA A 163 -7.04 14.88 -6.82
N SER A 164 -6.82 14.23 -7.95
CA SER A 164 -6.92 12.78 -8.10
C SER A 164 -5.87 12.05 -7.26
N TRP A 165 -4.63 12.55 -7.17
CA TRP A 165 -3.61 11.96 -6.29
C TRP A 165 -3.98 12.06 -4.81
N LEU A 166 -4.55 13.18 -4.37
CA LEU A 166 -5.05 13.33 -2.99
C LEU A 166 -6.21 12.35 -2.70
N ARG A 167 -7.14 12.22 -3.65
CA ARG A 167 -8.24 11.24 -3.56
C ARG A 167 -7.72 9.80 -3.54
N ALA A 168 -6.69 9.48 -4.34
CA ALA A 168 -6.03 8.18 -4.28
C ALA A 168 -5.48 7.86 -2.90
N GLY A 169 -4.85 8.83 -2.24
CA GLY A 169 -4.36 8.68 -0.87
C GLY A 169 -5.47 8.44 0.15
N GLN A 170 -6.59 9.18 0.03
CA GLN A 170 -7.77 8.98 0.87
C GLN A 170 -8.40 7.59 0.63
N ALA A 171 -8.57 7.21 -0.63
CA ALA A 171 -9.09 5.91 -1.03
C ALA A 171 -8.21 4.77 -0.53
N LEU A 172 -6.89 4.88 -0.69
CA LEU A 172 -5.94 3.90 -0.17
C LEU A 172 -6.09 3.73 1.33
N GLN A 173 -6.13 4.83 2.08
CA GLN A 173 -6.31 4.77 3.52
C GLN A 173 -7.63 4.10 3.91
N ARG A 174 -8.75 4.46 3.28
CA ARG A 174 -10.05 3.85 3.54
C ARG A 174 -10.06 2.36 3.22
N VAL A 175 -9.50 1.94 2.08
CA VAL A 175 -9.35 0.52 1.69
C VAL A 175 -8.54 -0.25 2.73
N LEU A 176 -7.40 0.29 3.16
CA LEU A 176 -6.53 -0.35 4.15
C LEU A 176 -7.18 -0.46 5.53
N LEU A 177 -7.96 0.54 5.96
CA LEU A 177 -8.71 0.49 7.21
C LEU A 177 -9.86 -0.52 7.14
N THR A 178 -10.60 -0.55 6.03
CA THR A 178 -11.65 -1.55 5.79
C THR A 178 -11.06 -2.96 5.78
N ALA A 179 -9.94 -3.19 5.07
CA ALA A 179 -9.23 -4.47 5.08
C ALA A 179 -8.86 -4.88 6.51
N THR A 180 -8.29 -3.96 7.30
CA THR A 180 -7.91 -4.20 8.70
C THR A 180 -9.12 -4.54 9.56
N ALA A 181 -10.25 -3.85 9.41
CA ALA A 181 -11.49 -4.14 10.12
C ALA A 181 -12.02 -5.55 9.83
N ARG A 182 -11.81 -6.04 8.60
CA ARG A 182 -12.18 -7.41 8.16
C ARG A 182 -11.10 -8.46 8.40
N GLY A 183 -10.02 -8.12 9.11
CA GLY A 183 -8.91 -9.05 9.38
C GLY A 183 -8.09 -9.41 8.14
N ILE A 184 -8.15 -8.59 7.09
CA ILE A 184 -7.35 -8.75 5.88
C ILE A 184 -6.04 -7.97 6.03
N ALA A 185 -4.93 -8.67 5.84
CA ALA A 185 -3.60 -8.08 5.76
C ALA A 185 -3.35 -7.48 4.37
N ALA A 186 -2.53 -6.43 4.31
CA ALA A 186 -2.14 -5.80 3.06
C ALA A 186 -0.64 -5.49 3.01
N SER A 187 -0.08 -5.58 1.79
CA SER A 187 1.30 -5.21 1.47
C SER A 187 1.33 -4.43 0.16
N PRO A 188 1.80 -3.17 0.15
CA PRO A 188 1.92 -2.40 -1.08
C PRO A 188 3.12 -2.85 -1.93
N LEU A 189 2.96 -2.78 -3.26
CA LEU A 189 3.94 -3.06 -4.29
C LEU A 189 3.98 -1.87 -5.25
N THR A 190 4.89 -0.93 -5.02
CA THR A 190 4.93 0.33 -5.78
C THR A 190 5.95 0.34 -6.92
N GLN A 191 6.85 -0.64 -6.98
CA GLN A 191 8.00 -0.64 -7.86
C GLN A 191 7.67 -0.31 -9.32
N PRO A 192 6.70 -0.98 -10.00
CA PRO A 192 6.41 -0.67 -11.40
C PRO A 192 5.72 0.69 -11.60
N LEU A 193 5.12 1.25 -10.55
CA LEU A 193 4.50 2.58 -10.61
C LEU A 193 5.52 3.72 -10.53
N GLU A 194 6.74 3.41 -10.14
CA GLU A 194 7.87 4.34 -10.01
C GLU A 194 8.77 4.33 -11.27
N THR A 195 8.44 3.53 -12.28
CA THR A 195 9.19 3.39 -13.55
C THR A 195 8.40 3.94 -14.74
N ALA A 196 9.05 4.02 -15.90
CA ALA A 196 8.38 4.43 -17.15
C ALA A 196 7.26 3.47 -17.58
N ASP A 197 7.27 2.24 -17.08
CA ASP A 197 6.32 1.18 -17.42
C ASP A 197 5.05 1.18 -16.55
N ALA A 198 4.84 2.19 -15.72
CA ALA A 198 3.66 2.33 -14.84
C ALA A 198 2.33 2.14 -15.58
N TRP A 199 2.26 2.55 -16.85
CA TRP A 199 1.08 2.39 -17.68
C TRP A 199 0.72 0.93 -17.99
N LEU A 200 1.67 -0.01 -17.94
CA LEU A 200 1.44 -1.44 -18.15
C LEU A 200 0.65 -2.11 -17.00
N VAL A 201 0.57 -1.44 -15.85
CA VAL A 201 -0.21 -1.89 -14.70
C VAL A 201 -1.72 -1.64 -14.89
N ARG A 202 -2.09 -0.82 -15.86
CA ARG A 202 -3.50 -0.48 -16.14
C ARG A 202 -4.31 -1.73 -16.49
N ASP A 203 -5.59 -1.71 -16.10
CA ASP A 203 -6.57 -2.63 -16.68
C ASP A 203 -6.73 -2.28 -18.18
N PRO A 204 -6.47 -3.22 -19.10
CA PRO A 204 -6.66 -2.98 -20.53
C PRO A 204 -8.08 -2.57 -20.93
N ARG A 205 -9.07 -2.88 -20.08
CA ARG A 205 -10.50 -2.60 -20.32
C ARG A 205 -10.89 -1.18 -19.92
N SER A 206 -10.16 -0.54 -19.02
CA SER A 206 -10.50 0.79 -18.49
C SER A 206 -9.92 1.96 -19.28
N GLY A 207 -8.92 1.75 -20.10
CA GLY A 207 -8.35 2.67 -21.11
C GLY A 207 -7.71 3.96 -20.63
N HIS A 208 -8.19 4.59 -19.57
CA HIS A 208 -7.78 5.95 -19.16
C HIS A 208 -7.39 6.09 -17.69
N GLU A 209 -7.64 5.10 -16.84
CA GLU A 209 -7.33 5.16 -15.43
C GLU A 209 -5.83 5.18 -15.16
N GLN A 210 -5.44 5.95 -14.15
CA GLN A 210 -4.06 6.06 -13.71
C GLN A 210 -3.85 5.18 -12.47
N PRO A 211 -3.08 4.09 -12.53
CA PRO A 211 -2.77 3.26 -11.37
C PRO A 211 -1.92 4.06 -10.37
N GLN A 212 -2.28 3.96 -9.10
CA GLN A 212 -1.65 4.70 -8.01
C GLN A 212 -1.05 3.77 -6.95
N MET A 213 -1.58 2.56 -6.80
CA MET A 213 -1.10 1.59 -5.84
C MET A 213 -1.43 0.17 -6.28
N ILE A 214 -0.48 -0.74 -6.10
CA ILE A 214 -0.72 -2.17 -6.17
C ILE A 214 -0.73 -2.70 -4.74
N LEU A 215 -1.76 -3.45 -4.37
CA LEU A 215 -1.91 -4.07 -3.07
C LEU A 215 -1.94 -5.58 -3.21
N ARG A 216 -1.06 -6.25 -2.49
CA ARG A 216 -1.20 -7.66 -2.17
C ARG A 216 -2.07 -7.76 -0.92
N ILE A 217 -3.14 -8.55 -0.96
CA ILE A 217 -4.10 -8.71 0.13
C ILE A 217 -4.33 -10.19 0.46
N GLY A 218 -4.64 -10.49 1.71
CA GLY A 218 -4.89 -11.86 2.15
C GLY A 218 -4.91 -12.02 3.66
N TYR A 219 -4.85 -13.25 4.12
CA TYR A 219 -4.81 -13.59 5.54
C TYR A 219 -3.37 -13.90 5.94
N GLY A 220 -2.76 -13.02 6.71
CA GLY A 220 -1.40 -13.17 7.24
C GLY A 220 -1.39 -13.24 8.77
N LEU A 221 -0.30 -13.76 9.33
CA LEU A 221 -0.06 -13.70 10.78
C LEU A 221 0.09 -12.24 11.23
N PRO A 222 -0.26 -11.90 12.47
CA PRO A 222 -0.03 -10.58 13.01
C PRO A 222 1.44 -10.18 12.93
N VAL A 223 1.70 -8.91 12.65
CA VAL A 223 3.04 -8.33 12.57
C VAL A 223 3.26 -7.31 13.67
N PRO A 224 4.50 -7.15 14.17
CA PRO A 224 4.82 -6.07 15.09
C PRO A 224 4.52 -4.70 14.48
N PRO A 225 4.10 -3.71 15.29
CA PRO A 225 3.94 -2.35 14.82
C PRO A 225 5.29 -1.76 14.39
N THR A 226 5.27 -0.96 13.32
CA THR A 226 6.40 -0.09 13.00
C THR A 226 6.35 1.17 13.87
N PRO A 227 7.50 1.78 14.22
CA PRO A 227 7.52 2.97 15.04
C PRO A 227 6.76 4.13 14.43
N ARG A 228 6.26 5.01 15.26
CA ARG A 228 5.57 6.26 14.89
C ARG A 228 6.17 7.41 15.68
N ARG A 229 6.37 8.53 15.02
CA ARG A 229 6.76 9.77 15.70
C ARG A 229 5.66 10.22 16.64
N PRO A 230 5.99 10.73 17.84
CA PRO A 230 5.02 11.41 18.69
C PRO A 230 4.34 12.58 17.95
N VAL A 231 3.07 12.82 18.27
CA VAL A 231 2.28 13.91 17.65
C VAL A 231 2.98 15.26 17.77
N SER A 232 3.63 15.53 18.91
CA SER A 232 4.42 16.76 19.17
C SER A 232 5.61 16.99 18.22
N GLN A 233 6.03 15.97 17.47
CA GLN A 233 7.11 16.08 16.48
C GLN A 233 6.60 16.30 15.05
N VAL A 234 5.30 16.20 14.81
CA VAL A 234 4.68 16.27 13.47
C VAL A 234 3.58 17.34 13.38
N LEU A 235 3.17 17.92 14.50
CA LEU A 235 2.29 19.10 14.56
C LEU A 235 3.11 20.30 15.03
N ASN A 236 3.10 21.35 14.22
CA ASN A 236 3.61 22.69 14.55
C ASN A 236 2.46 23.59 15.02
#